data_ff9348a983412ccaa308c26b4c783212
#
_entry.id   ff9348a983412ccaa308c26b4c783212
#
_cell.length_a   1.000
_cell.length_b   1.000
_cell.length_c   1.000
_cell.angle_alpha   90.00
_cell.angle_beta   90.00
_cell.angle_gamma   90.00
#
_symmetry.space_group_name_H-M   'P 1'
#
loop_
_entity.id
_entity.type
_entity.pdbx_description
1 polymer ?
#
loop_
_entity_poly.entity_id
_entity_poly.type
_entity_poly.pdbx_seq_one_letter_code
_entity_poly.pdbx_strand_id
1 'polypeptide(L)'
;MRFLYDSYSDIGKRDKNEDSFLVCEREGALIAAVADGLGGCRGGEVASAFAVDELKQRFEANAALDLGKALEEINSGLLLKQRELGMKMKTTICAVLINAEHTVAANIGDSRIYAFKDDRIVFQSTDHSVAQMCVDLGEITPEGIRTHEDRCILTRSLGSKQDIRADITVLDNSSYDSLLICSDGFWGGVVEQQMCSALEQSETPGEWLGTMRKLCGAEINSDNDNNTAVVINIKEG
;
A
#
# COMPACT_ATOMS: atom_id res chain seq x y z
N MET A 1 12.80 -7.78 18.38
CA MET A 1 11.82 -6.83 17.80
C MET A 1 10.44 -7.40 18.00
N ARG A 2 9.45 -6.60 18.38
CA ARG A 2 8.05 -6.99 18.54
C ARG A 2 7.18 -6.12 17.65
N PHE A 3 6.30 -6.72 16.88
CA PHE A 3 5.34 -6.02 16.04
C PHE A 3 3.99 -5.94 16.71
N LEU A 4 3.38 -4.76 16.69
CA LEU A 4 1.98 -4.55 17.02
C LEU A 4 1.34 -3.96 15.79
N TYR A 5 0.24 -4.53 15.32
CA TYR A 5 -0.40 -4.06 14.09
C TYR A 5 -1.92 -4.16 14.19
N ASP A 6 -2.57 -3.40 13.33
CA ASP A 6 -4.00 -3.51 13.05
C ASP A 6 -4.25 -3.20 11.57
N SER A 7 -5.38 -3.64 11.05
CA SER A 7 -5.73 -3.49 9.64
C SER A 7 -7.23 -3.44 9.44
N TYR A 8 -7.66 -2.78 8.38
CA TYR A 8 -9.02 -2.88 7.89
C TYR A 8 -9.08 -2.72 6.37
N SER A 9 -10.18 -3.18 5.80
CA SER A 9 -10.55 -2.94 4.41
C SER A 9 -12.05 -2.68 4.36
N ASP A 10 -12.46 -1.61 3.67
CA ASP A 10 -13.85 -1.19 3.57
C ASP A 10 -14.22 -1.00 2.08
N ILE A 11 -15.41 -1.45 1.73
CA ILE A 11 -15.92 -1.38 0.36
C ILE A 11 -16.23 0.06 -0.08
N GLY A 12 -16.40 0.99 0.89
CA GLY A 12 -16.87 2.34 0.59
C GLY A 12 -18.27 2.33 -0.04
N LYS A 13 -18.42 3.07 -1.13
CA LYS A 13 -19.69 3.14 -1.89
C LYS A 13 -19.64 2.32 -3.20
N ARG A 14 -18.63 1.50 -3.39
CA ARG A 14 -18.51 0.63 -4.56
C ARG A 14 -19.38 -0.62 -4.42
N ASP A 15 -19.69 -1.26 -5.53
CA ASP A 15 -20.45 -2.53 -5.53
C ASP A 15 -19.58 -3.71 -5.08
N LYS A 16 -18.25 -3.59 -5.22
CA LYS A 16 -17.27 -4.61 -4.86
C LYS A 16 -16.08 -3.97 -4.15
N ASN A 17 -15.45 -4.74 -3.29
CA ASN A 17 -14.14 -4.42 -2.78
C ASN A 17 -13.08 -5.07 -3.66
N GLU A 18 -12.30 -4.25 -4.36
CA GLU A 18 -11.21 -4.68 -5.22
C GLU A 18 -9.85 -4.56 -4.52
N ASP A 19 -9.82 -4.01 -3.29
CA ASP A 19 -8.64 -3.99 -2.44
C ASP A 19 -8.37 -5.34 -1.79
N SER A 20 -7.11 -5.66 -1.59
CA SER A 20 -6.64 -6.80 -0.81
C SER A 20 -5.46 -6.40 0.07
N PHE A 21 -5.29 -7.06 1.22
CA PHE A 21 -4.15 -6.80 2.09
C PHE A 21 -3.57 -8.07 2.70
N LEU A 22 -2.37 -7.97 3.21
CA LEU A 22 -1.64 -9.02 3.90
C LEU A 22 -0.95 -8.45 5.13
N VAL A 23 -1.01 -9.18 6.25
CA VAL A 23 -0.03 -9.09 7.34
C VAL A 23 0.31 -10.52 7.76
N CYS A 24 1.59 -10.85 7.79
CA CYS A 24 2.07 -12.16 8.17
C CYS A 24 3.41 -12.06 8.89
N GLU A 25 3.52 -12.75 10.03
CA GLU A 25 4.76 -12.88 10.78
C GLU A 25 5.34 -14.28 10.63
N ARG A 26 6.65 -14.37 10.45
CA ARG A 26 7.39 -15.63 10.43
C ARG A 26 8.86 -15.42 10.81
N GLU A 27 9.38 -16.27 11.66
CA GLU A 27 10.82 -16.34 12.00
C GLU A 27 11.41 -14.99 12.46
N GLY A 28 10.61 -14.16 13.15
CA GLY A 28 11.03 -12.83 13.62
C GLY A 28 11.00 -11.74 12.55
N ALA A 29 10.52 -12.05 11.35
CA ALA A 29 10.22 -11.08 10.29
C ALA A 29 8.71 -10.87 10.14
N LEU A 30 8.32 -9.71 9.60
CA LEU A 30 6.95 -9.38 9.24
C LEU A 30 6.89 -8.90 7.80
N ILE A 31 5.91 -9.41 7.05
CA ILE A 31 5.52 -8.85 5.76
C ILE A 31 4.12 -8.24 5.86
N ALA A 32 3.95 -7.05 5.32
CA ALA A 32 2.64 -6.45 5.13
C ALA A 32 2.52 -5.86 3.73
N ALA A 33 1.33 -5.91 3.15
CA ALA A 33 1.06 -5.38 1.83
C ALA A 33 -0.39 -4.90 1.70
N VAL A 34 -0.60 -3.91 0.84
CA VAL A 34 -1.90 -3.48 0.33
C VAL A 34 -1.82 -3.47 -1.20
N ALA A 35 -2.84 -3.99 -1.84
CA ALA A 35 -3.01 -4.03 -3.29
C ALA A 35 -4.41 -3.54 -3.66
N ASP A 36 -4.47 -2.53 -4.52
CA ASP A 36 -5.69 -1.93 -5.03
C ASP A 36 -5.95 -2.43 -6.45
N GLY A 37 -7.07 -3.12 -6.63
CA GLY A 37 -7.46 -3.71 -7.89
C GLY A 37 -8.10 -2.70 -8.84
N LEU A 38 -7.56 -2.53 -10.04
CA LEU A 38 -8.01 -1.53 -10.99
C LEU A 38 -9.35 -1.91 -11.65
N GLY A 39 -10.44 -1.30 -11.17
CA GLY A 39 -11.83 -1.63 -11.46
C GLY A 39 -12.39 -1.26 -12.84
N GLY A 40 -11.64 -0.58 -13.69
CA GLY A 40 -12.04 -0.34 -15.09
C GLY A 40 -12.01 -1.58 -15.98
N CYS A 41 -11.47 -2.67 -15.48
CA CYS A 41 -11.40 -3.99 -16.12
C CYS A 41 -12.03 -5.00 -15.17
N ARG A 42 -12.98 -5.80 -15.60
CA ARG A 42 -13.48 -6.92 -14.78
C ARG A 42 -12.29 -7.75 -14.31
N GLY A 43 -12.05 -7.82 -12.98
CA GLY A 43 -10.98 -8.64 -12.42
C GLY A 43 -9.97 -7.89 -11.54
N GLY A 44 -10.24 -6.64 -11.14
CA GLY A 44 -9.43 -5.94 -10.14
C GLY A 44 -9.32 -6.73 -8.84
N GLU A 45 -10.45 -7.21 -8.34
CA GLU A 45 -10.52 -8.06 -7.14
C GLU A 45 -9.71 -9.37 -7.27
N VAL A 46 -9.64 -9.92 -8.47
CA VAL A 46 -8.85 -11.14 -8.73
C VAL A 46 -7.35 -10.81 -8.80
N ALA A 47 -7.01 -9.65 -9.33
CA ALA A 47 -5.62 -9.22 -9.45
C ALA A 47 -5.01 -8.90 -8.09
N SER A 48 -5.70 -8.11 -7.26
CA SER A 48 -5.24 -7.73 -5.93
C SER A 48 -5.11 -8.93 -5.01
N ALA A 49 -6.15 -9.81 -4.98
CA ALA A 49 -6.11 -11.05 -4.21
C ALA A 49 -4.96 -11.96 -4.67
N PHE A 50 -4.79 -12.16 -5.98
CA PHE A 50 -3.69 -12.96 -6.52
C PHE A 50 -2.32 -12.42 -6.09
N ALA A 51 -2.11 -11.09 -6.18
CA ALA A 51 -0.83 -10.49 -5.82
C ALA A 51 -0.49 -10.69 -4.34
N VAL A 52 -1.48 -10.51 -3.46
CA VAL A 52 -1.33 -10.66 -2.01
C VAL A 52 -1.11 -12.13 -1.61
N ASP A 53 -1.89 -13.06 -2.18
CA ASP A 53 -1.78 -14.49 -1.90
C ASP A 53 -0.44 -15.07 -2.36
N GLU A 54 0.02 -14.69 -3.55
CA GLU A 54 1.31 -15.11 -4.09
C GLU A 54 2.48 -14.55 -3.25
N LEU A 55 2.37 -13.30 -2.77
CA LEU A 55 3.37 -12.71 -1.90
C LEU A 55 3.43 -13.44 -0.55
N LYS A 56 2.26 -13.77 0.02
CA LYS A 56 2.15 -14.54 1.26
C LYS A 56 2.82 -15.92 1.13
N GLN A 57 2.51 -16.66 0.07
CA GLN A 57 3.07 -18.00 -0.16
C GLN A 57 4.60 -17.96 -0.27
N ARG A 58 5.16 -16.95 -0.95
CA ARG A 58 6.61 -16.77 -1.07
C ARG A 58 7.26 -16.47 0.28
N PHE A 59 6.63 -15.60 1.08
CA PHE A 59 7.11 -15.28 2.41
C PHE A 59 7.03 -16.49 3.35
N GLU A 60 5.95 -17.26 3.30
CA GLU A 60 5.80 -18.49 4.06
C GLU A 60 6.82 -19.56 3.65
N ALA A 61 7.26 -19.58 2.40
CA ALA A 61 8.34 -20.45 1.93
C ALA A 61 9.72 -19.96 2.34
N ASN A 62 9.94 -18.64 2.33
CA ASN A 62 11.22 -18.01 2.67
C ASN A 62 11.00 -16.61 3.26
N ALA A 63 11.19 -16.46 4.57
CA ALA A 63 11.03 -15.17 5.27
C ALA A 63 12.08 -14.11 4.87
N ALA A 64 13.20 -14.52 4.25
CA ALA A 64 14.25 -13.64 3.74
C ALA A 64 14.17 -13.46 2.21
N LEU A 65 12.95 -13.45 1.64
CA LEU A 65 12.75 -13.29 0.20
C LEU A 65 13.28 -11.93 -0.30
N ASP A 66 13.73 -11.89 -1.55
CA ASP A 66 13.95 -10.64 -2.28
C ASP A 66 12.59 -10.10 -2.74
N LEU A 67 12.14 -9.00 -2.09
CA LEU A 67 10.81 -8.44 -2.33
C LEU A 67 10.66 -7.91 -3.76
N GLY A 68 11.71 -7.28 -4.32
CA GLY A 68 11.68 -6.78 -5.69
C GLY A 68 11.49 -7.91 -6.71
N LYS A 69 12.31 -8.96 -6.58
CA LYS A 69 12.21 -10.16 -7.43
C LYS A 69 10.86 -10.87 -7.27
N ALA A 70 10.37 -10.97 -6.04
CA ALA A 70 9.07 -11.57 -5.78
C ALA A 70 7.94 -10.83 -6.53
N LEU A 71 7.95 -9.50 -6.54
CA LEU A 71 6.95 -8.72 -7.26
C LEU A 71 7.07 -8.84 -8.79
N GLU A 72 8.28 -8.95 -9.33
CA GLU A 72 8.49 -9.24 -10.76
C GLU A 72 7.92 -10.62 -11.16
N GLU A 73 8.13 -11.63 -10.32
CA GLU A 73 7.59 -12.99 -10.53
C GLU A 73 6.06 -13.02 -10.40
N ILE A 74 5.49 -12.29 -9.42
CA ILE A 74 4.04 -12.11 -9.23
C ILE A 74 3.43 -11.44 -10.46
N ASN A 75 4.06 -10.39 -11.00
CA ASN A 75 3.64 -9.76 -12.24
C ASN A 75 3.59 -10.75 -13.41
N SER A 76 4.63 -11.56 -13.54
CA SER A 76 4.69 -12.59 -14.58
C SER A 76 3.56 -13.63 -14.44
N GLY A 77 3.28 -14.07 -13.21
CA GLY A 77 2.16 -14.96 -12.88
C GLY A 77 0.81 -14.34 -13.20
N LEU A 78 0.61 -13.06 -12.86
CA LEU A 78 -0.62 -12.33 -13.14
C LEU A 78 -0.87 -12.21 -14.66
N LEU A 79 0.17 -11.94 -15.45
CA LEU A 79 0.09 -11.89 -16.92
C LEU A 79 -0.25 -13.26 -17.55
N LEU A 80 0.25 -14.36 -16.97
CA LEU A 80 -0.15 -15.71 -17.37
C LEU A 80 -1.64 -15.96 -17.08
N LYS A 81 -2.08 -15.63 -15.86
CA LYS A 81 -3.48 -15.76 -15.44
C LYS A 81 -4.43 -14.92 -16.29
N GLN A 82 -4.03 -13.73 -16.72
CA GLN A 82 -4.79 -12.92 -17.68
C GLN A 82 -5.03 -13.66 -19.01
N ARG A 83 -3.99 -14.33 -19.53
CA ARG A 83 -4.09 -15.09 -20.79
C ARG A 83 -5.00 -16.31 -20.63
N GLU A 84 -4.88 -17.03 -19.52
CA GLU A 84 -5.70 -18.21 -19.22
C GLU A 84 -7.19 -17.87 -19.10
N LEU A 85 -7.50 -16.76 -18.42
CA LEU A 85 -8.88 -16.34 -18.17
C LEU A 85 -9.46 -15.45 -19.30
N GLY A 86 -8.63 -14.98 -20.24
CA GLY A 86 -9.06 -14.04 -21.28
C GLY A 86 -9.51 -12.69 -20.71
N MET A 87 -9.01 -12.29 -19.54
CA MET A 87 -9.42 -11.09 -18.82
C MET A 87 -8.22 -10.17 -18.58
N LYS A 88 -8.45 -8.85 -18.68
CA LYS A 88 -7.48 -7.86 -18.22
C LYS A 88 -7.64 -7.70 -16.69
N MET A 89 -6.57 -7.94 -15.97
CA MET A 89 -6.52 -7.86 -14.52
C MET A 89 -5.28 -7.06 -14.12
N LYS A 90 -5.48 -5.98 -13.39
CA LYS A 90 -4.39 -5.12 -12.94
C LYS A 90 -4.59 -4.75 -11.48
N THR A 91 -3.50 -4.47 -10.80
CA THR A 91 -3.54 -4.00 -9.41
C THR A 91 -2.30 -3.17 -9.10
N THR A 92 -2.41 -2.26 -8.16
CA THR A 92 -1.25 -1.70 -7.46
C THR A 92 -0.68 -2.75 -6.52
N ILE A 93 0.46 -2.50 -5.93
CA ILE A 93 0.92 -3.13 -4.70
C ILE A 93 1.91 -2.23 -4.00
N CYS A 94 1.72 -2.02 -2.70
CA CYS A 94 2.74 -1.53 -1.80
C CYS A 94 2.95 -2.56 -0.69
N ALA A 95 4.22 -2.86 -0.40
CA ALA A 95 4.58 -3.90 0.55
C ALA A 95 5.82 -3.52 1.36
N VAL A 96 5.87 -3.96 2.61
CA VAL A 96 7.05 -3.87 3.47
C VAL A 96 7.44 -5.25 3.95
N LEU A 97 8.74 -5.53 3.96
CA LEU A 97 9.35 -6.69 4.61
C LEU A 97 10.29 -6.20 5.70
N ILE A 98 9.91 -6.44 6.94
CA ILE A 98 10.63 -6.01 8.14
C ILE A 98 11.36 -7.22 8.73
N ASN A 99 12.64 -7.11 8.93
CA ASN A 99 13.45 -8.11 9.63
C ASN A 99 14.32 -7.44 10.72
N ALA A 100 15.20 -8.19 11.39
CA ALA A 100 16.01 -7.66 12.48
C ALA A 100 17.04 -6.60 12.02
N GLU A 101 17.42 -6.58 10.75
CA GLU A 101 18.48 -5.73 10.22
C GLU A 101 17.94 -4.44 9.60
N HIS A 102 16.89 -4.55 8.78
CA HIS A 102 16.33 -3.43 8.03
C HIS A 102 14.91 -3.73 7.57
N THR A 103 14.27 -2.72 7.03
CA THR A 103 12.98 -2.83 6.34
C THR A 103 13.14 -2.54 4.86
N VAL A 104 12.61 -3.43 4.03
CA VAL A 104 12.51 -3.22 2.59
C VAL A 104 11.09 -2.76 2.28
N ALA A 105 10.94 -1.56 1.76
CA ALA A 105 9.69 -1.03 1.23
C ALA A 105 9.68 -1.14 -0.29
N ALA A 106 8.60 -1.65 -0.86
CA ALA A 106 8.41 -1.85 -2.30
C ALA A 106 7.08 -1.26 -2.75
N ASN A 107 7.07 -0.53 -3.88
CA ASN A 107 5.89 0.15 -4.38
C ASN A 107 5.75 -0.02 -5.90
N ILE A 108 4.53 -0.33 -6.36
CA ILE A 108 4.06 -0.29 -7.76
C ILE A 108 2.64 0.27 -7.76
N GLY A 109 2.44 1.46 -8.30
CA GLY A 109 1.14 2.16 -8.33
C GLY A 109 1.12 3.37 -7.43
N ASP A 110 -0.07 3.76 -6.97
CA ASP A 110 -0.35 4.93 -6.14
C ASP A 110 -0.86 4.59 -4.74
N SER A 111 -0.93 3.31 -4.38
CA SER A 111 -1.00 2.90 -2.98
C SER A 111 0.30 3.29 -2.28
N ARG A 112 0.21 3.74 -1.03
CA ARG A 112 1.35 4.40 -0.36
C ARG A 112 1.84 3.66 0.87
N ILE A 113 3.14 3.83 1.14
CA ILE A 113 3.82 3.46 2.37
C ILE A 113 4.30 4.74 3.03
N TYR A 114 3.95 4.94 4.30
CA TYR A 114 4.45 6.00 5.15
C TYR A 114 5.23 5.39 6.32
N ALA A 115 6.38 6.00 6.66
CA ALA A 115 7.08 5.71 7.90
C ALA A 115 7.07 6.95 8.80
N PHE A 116 6.89 6.73 10.10
CA PHE A 116 6.78 7.78 11.10
C PHE A 116 7.85 7.61 12.16
N LYS A 117 8.41 8.73 12.62
CA LYS A 117 9.32 8.85 13.77
C LYS A 117 8.86 10.02 14.62
N ASP A 118 8.70 9.79 15.92
CA ASP A 118 8.24 10.84 16.85
C ASP A 118 7.00 11.57 16.31
N ASP A 119 6.00 10.80 15.86
CA ASP A 119 4.70 11.24 15.29
C ASP A 119 4.81 12.08 14.01
N ARG A 120 5.95 12.05 13.32
CA ARG A 120 6.19 12.77 12.06
C ARG A 120 6.51 11.82 10.94
N ILE A 121 6.04 12.15 9.74
CA ILE A 121 6.40 11.39 8.54
C ILE A 121 7.88 11.63 8.23
N VAL A 122 8.65 10.54 8.18
CA VAL A 122 10.07 10.53 7.80
C VAL A 122 10.31 9.88 6.43
N PHE A 123 9.32 9.16 5.93
CA PHE A 123 9.34 8.56 4.59
C PHE A 123 7.93 8.44 4.05
N GLN A 124 7.78 8.67 2.75
CA GLN A 124 6.59 8.37 1.95
C GLN A 124 7.04 7.80 0.60
N SER A 125 6.40 6.73 0.14
CA SER A 125 6.62 6.21 -1.21
C SER A 125 6.11 7.19 -2.27
N THR A 126 6.73 7.18 -3.45
CA THR A 126 6.33 8.02 -4.60
C THR A 126 5.30 7.30 -5.44
N ASP A 127 4.22 7.98 -5.82
CA ASP A 127 3.17 7.40 -6.65
C ASP A 127 3.63 7.18 -8.10
N HIS A 128 3.13 6.13 -8.72
CA HIS A 128 3.27 5.93 -10.15
C HIS A 128 2.00 6.38 -10.89
N SER A 129 1.74 7.69 -10.89
CA SER A 129 0.55 8.31 -11.51
C SER A 129 0.92 9.49 -12.41
N VAL A 130 -0.03 9.91 -13.25
CA VAL A 130 0.11 11.13 -14.06
C VAL A 130 0.21 12.37 -13.16
N ALA A 131 -0.57 12.42 -12.08
CA ALA A 131 -0.52 13.53 -11.13
C ALA A 131 0.86 13.65 -10.46
N GLN A 132 1.53 12.53 -10.13
CA GLN A 132 2.91 12.57 -9.63
C GLN A 132 3.88 13.11 -10.68
N MET A 133 3.73 12.76 -11.95
CA MET A 133 4.57 13.32 -13.01
C MET A 133 4.41 14.85 -13.10
N CYS A 134 3.21 15.39 -12.89
CA CYS A 134 2.99 16.84 -12.83
C CYS A 134 3.70 17.49 -11.62
N VAL A 135 3.78 16.79 -10.48
CA VAL A 135 4.61 17.24 -9.34
C VAL A 135 6.09 17.27 -9.71
N ASP A 136 6.60 16.20 -10.34
CA ASP A 136 8.01 16.08 -10.71
C ASP A 136 8.42 17.14 -11.74
N LEU A 137 7.48 17.58 -12.59
CA LEU A 137 7.66 18.68 -13.53
C LEU A 137 7.48 20.08 -12.93
N GLY A 138 7.04 20.15 -11.65
CA GLY A 138 6.77 21.41 -10.96
C GLY A 138 5.49 22.12 -11.41
N GLU A 139 4.57 21.40 -12.06
CA GLU A 139 3.29 21.94 -12.55
C GLU A 139 2.26 22.05 -11.41
N ILE A 140 2.31 21.13 -10.43
CA ILE A 140 1.47 21.14 -9.23
C ILE A 140 2.32 20.88 -7.99
N THR A 141 1.78 21.18 -6.79
CA THR A 141 2.42 20.78 -5.52
C THR A 141 2.04 19.34 -5.15
N PRO A 142 2.77 18.67 -4.24
CA PRO A 142 2.42 17.32 -3.77
C PRO A 142 0.98 17.21 -3.24
N GLU A 143 0.49 18.24 -2.54
CA GLU A 143 -0.90 18.28 -2.04
C GLU A 143 -1.92 18.34 -3.19
N GLY A 144 -1.53 18.89 -4.33
CA GLY A 144 -2.35 18.98 -5.53
C GLY A 144 -2.70 17.61 -6.15
N ILE A 145 -1.94 16.55 -5.86
CA ILE A 145 -2.22 15.18 -6.34
C ILE A 145 -3.65 14.77 -5.96
N ARG A 146 -4.11 15.07 -4.74
CA ARG A 146 -5.44 14.66 -4.22
C ARG A 146 -6.61 15.18 -5.04
N THR A 147 -6.44 16.31 -5.70
CA THR A 147 -7.51 16.99 -6.45
C THR A 147 -7.26 17.04 -7.95
N HIS A 148 -6.15 16.43 -8.42
CA HIS A 148 -5.80 16.42 -9.84
C HIS A 148 -6.82 15.58 -10.63
N GLU A 149 -7.24 16.05 -11.80
CA GLU A 149 -8.23 15.36 -12.66
C GLU A 149 -7.74 13.96 -13.12
N ASP A 150 -6.46 13.82 -13.37
CA ASP A 150 -5.81 12.57 -13.82
C ASP A 150 -5.17 11.76 -12.68
N ARG A 151 -5.53 12.02 -11.41
CA ARG A 151 -4.92 11.32 -10.26
C ARG A 151 -5.03 9.80 -10.33
N CYS A 152 -6.12 9.27 -10.90
CA CYS A 152 -6.36 7.83 -11.04
C CYS A 152 -5.68 7.21 -12.27
N ILE A 153 -4.94 8.00 -13.09
CA ILE A 153 -4.23 7.48 -14.26
C ILE A 153 -2.84 7.00 -13.82
N LEU A 154 -2.70 5.68 -13.71
CA LEU A 154 -1.44 5.06 -13.31
C LEU A 154 -0.48 4.91 -14.49
N THR A 155 0.79 5.23 -14.24
CA THR A 155 1.91 5.01 -15.18
C THR A 155 2.53 3.62 -15.00
N ARG A 156 2.29 2.97 -13.83
CA ARG A 156 2.82 1.66 -13.48
C ARG A 156 1.83 0.88 -12.61
N SER A 157 1.54 -0.38 -12.96
CA SER A 157 0.72 -1.32 -12.18
C SER A 157 1.07 -2.75 -12.53
N LEU A 158 0.91 -3.70 -11.61
CA LEU A 158 1.02 -5.13 -11.87
C LEU A 158 0.00 -5.54 -12.94
N GLY A 159 0.37 -6.45 -13.83
CA GLY A 159 -0.47 -6.92 -14.93
C GLY A 159 -0.55 -5.95 -16.12
N SER A 160 0.15 -4.81 -16.11
CA SER A 160 0.11 -3.86 -17.24
C SER A 160 1.05 -4.24 -18.38
N LYS A 161 2.26 -4.70 -18.08
CA LYS A 161 3.29 -5.13 -19.03
C LYS A 161 4.28 -6.09 -18.39
N GLN A 162 5.12 -6.76 -19.23
CA GLN A 162 6.08 -7.76 -18.75
C GLN A 162 7.17 -7.17 -17.84
N ASP A 163 7.79 -6.09 -18.27
CA ASP A 163 8.95 -5.49 -17.59
C ASP A 163 8.50 -4.41 -16.59
N ILE A 164 7.83 -4.84 -15.53
CA ILE A 164 7.47 -3.99 -14.39
C ILE A 164 8.49 -4.19 -13.28
N ARG A 165 9.00 -3.09 -12.75
CA ARG A 165 9.87 -3.07 -11.58
C ARG A 165 9.23 -2.24 -10.48
N ALA A 166 9.34 -2.74 -9.25
CA ALA A 166 8.99 -1.99 -8.07
C ALA A 166 10.06 -0.92 -7.78
N ASP A 167 9.64 0.21 -7.25
CA ASP A 167 10.56 1.10 -6.57
C ASP A 167 10.87 0.50 -5.19
N ILE A 168 12.16 0.32 -4.90
CA ILE A 168 12.64 -0.33 -3.69
C ILE A 168 13.38 0.70 -2.84
N THR A 169 12.99 0.82 -1.58
CA THR A 169 13.68 1.62 -0.57
C THR A 169 14.03 0.75 0.62
N VAL A 170 15.28 0.83 1.09
CA VAL A 170 15.72 0.17 2.32
C VAL A 170 15.72 1.21 3.43
N LEU A 171 14.94 0.97 4.47
CA LEU A 171 14.84 1.80 5.66
C LEU A 171 15.62 1.17 6.82
N ASP A 172 16.39 1.97 7.53
CA ASP A 172 16.98 1.58 8.80
C ASP A 172 15.85 1.48 9.85
N ASN A 173 15.77 0.37 10.56
CA ASN A 173 14.74 0.15 11.59
C ASN A 173 14.81 1.17 12.74
N SER A 174 15.94 1.80 12.97
CA SER A 174 16.10 2.89 13.96
C SER A 174 15.53 4.24 13.48
N SER A 175 15.30 4.39 12.18
CA SER A 175 14.86 5.64 11.57
C SER A 175 13.36 5.90 11.67
N TYR A 176 12.56 4.93 12.15
CA TYR A 176 11.12 5.06 12.29
C TYR A 176 10.59 4.17 13.44
N ASP A 177 9.37 4.46 13.89
CA ASP A 177 8.68 3.74 14.98
C ASP A 177 7.40 3.06 14.49
N SER A 178 6.77 3.66 13.46
CA SER A 178 5.47 3.24 12.96
C SER A 178 5.42 3.29 11.45
N LEU A 179 4.63 2.39 10.85
CA LEU A 179 4.36 2.34 9.42
C LEU A 179 2.86 2.37 9.17
N LEU A 180 2.47 3.02 8.07
CA LEU A 180 1.14 2.95 7.48
C LEU A 180 1.29 2.53 6.02
N ILE A 181 0.51 1.54 5.60
CA ILE A 181 0.44 1.04 4.23
C ILE A 181 -1.02 1.15 3.83
N CYS A 182 -1.34 1.82 2.73
CA CYS A 182 -2.74 2.08 2.39
C CYS A 182 -3.01 2.25 0.90
N SER A 183 -4.26 1.99 0.48
CA SER A 183 -4.76 2.29 -0.86
C SER A 183 -5.09 3.78 -1.05
N ASP A 184 -5.33 4.19 -2.29
CA ASP A 184 -5.65 5.58 -2.64
C ASP A 184 -6.95 6.08 -2.01
N GLY A 185 -7.97 5.22 -1.90
CA GLY A 185 -9.21 5.57 -1.21
C GLY A 185 -9.02 5.90 0.27
N PHE A 186 -7.98 5.36 0.92
CA PHE A 186 -7.65 5.73 2.29
C PHE A 186 -6.88 7.05 2.37
N TRP A 187 -5.72 7.17 1.71
CA TRP A 187 -4.94 8.40 1.80
C TRP A 187 -5.65 9.59 1.10
N GLY A 188 -6.55 9.32 0.16
CA GLY A 188 -7.43 10.33 -0.43
C GLY A 188 -8.35 10.99 0.60
N GLY A 189 -8.83 10.22 1.59
CA GLY A 189 -9.73 10.67 2.66
C GLY A 189 -9.05 11.11 3.95
N VAL A 190 -7.74 10.86 4.14
CA VAL A 190 -7.00 11.24 5.36
C VAL A 190 -5.71 11.95 4.96
N VAL A 191 -5.59 13.23 5.29
CA VAL A 191 -4.38 13.99 4.97
C VAL A 191 -3.25 13.71 5.97
N GLU A 192 -2.00 13.93 5.54
CA GLU A 192 -0.78 13.59 6.29
C GLU A 192 -0.76 14.23 7.69
N GLN A 193 -1.24 15.46 7.83
CA GLN A 193 -1.34 16.12 9.15
C GLN A 193 -2.31 15.39 10.09
N GLN A 194 -3.42 14.86 9.55
CA GLN A 194 -4.37 14.06 10.33
C GLN A 194 -3.78 12.71 10.73
N MET A 195 -2.98 12.07 9.85
CA MET A 195 -2.27 10.83 10.17
C MET A 195 -1.32 11.02 11.36
N CYS A 196 -0.52 12.09 11.34
CA CYS A 196 0.39 12.45 12.43
C CYS A 196 -0.36 12.75 13.73
N SER A 197 -1.40 13.60 13.67
CA SER A 197 -2.18 13.98 14.87
C SER A 197 -2.91 12.78 15.48
N ALA A 198 -3.40 11.85 14.64
CA ALA A 198 -4.02 10.63 15.12
C ALA A 198 -3.00 9.70 15.79
N LEU A 199 -1.76 9.61 15.26
CA LEU A 199 -0.68 8.82 15.85
C LEU A 199 -0.29 9.37 17.22
N GLU A 200 -0.04 10.68 17.34
CA GLU A 200 0.31 11.38 18.59
C GLU A 200 -0.71 11.12 19.72
N GLN A 201 -2.00 10.96 19.38
CA GLN A 201 -3.10 10.76 20.34
C GLN A 201 -3.40 9.29 20.62
N SER A 202 -2.63 8.36 20.07
CA SER A 202 -2.92 6.92 20.16
C SER A 202 -1.82 6.15 20.90
N GLU A 203 -2.23 5.22 21.77
CA GLU A 203 -1.30 4.33 22.47
C GLU A 203 -1.10 3.00 21.72
N THR A 204 -2.04 2.65 20.84
CA THR A 204 -2.07 1.39 20.13
C THR A 204 -2.33 1.59 18.62
N PRO A 205 -1.86 0.65 17.77
CA PRO A 205 -2.19 0.67 16.34
C PRO A 205 -3.69 0.72 16.07
N GLY A 206 -4.49 -0.01 16.87
CA GLY A 206 -5.94 -0.04 16.71
C GLY A 206 -6.62 1.31 17.00
N GLU A 207 -6.14 2.08 17.99
CA GLU A 207 -6.64 3.42 18.27
C GLU A 207 -6.26 4.38 17.15
N TRP A 208 -5.01 4.33 16.68
CA TRP A 208 -4.53 5.13 15.56
C TRP A 208 -5.36 4.89 14.30
N LEU A 209 -5.48 3.62 13.90
CA LEU A 209 -6.26 3.22 12.73
C LEU A 209 -7.75 3.57 12.89
N GLY A 210 -8.32 3.33 14.07
CA GLY A 210 -9.71 3.65 14.38
C GLY A 210 -10.03 5.15 14.30
N THR A 211 -9.10 6.02 14.66
CA THR A 211 -9.23 7.47 14.51
C THR A 211 -9.18 7.88 13.05
N MET A 212 -8.19 7.40 12.30
CA MET A 212 -8.06 7.67 10.87
C MET A 212 -9.25 7.14 10.04
N ARG A 213 -9.77 5.95 10.38
CA ARG A 213 -10.96 5.38 9.73
C ARG A 213 -12.20 6.27 9.87
N LYS A 214 -12.40 6.90 11.03
CA LYS A 214 -13.51 7.84 11.25
C LYS A 214 -13.35 9.09 10.39
N LEU A 215 -12.12 9.59 10.21
CA LEU A 215 -11.81 10.72 9.35
C LEU A 215 -12.07 10.39 7.88
N CYS A 216 -11.59 9.23 7.42
CA CYS A 216 -11.83 8.74 6.07
C CYS A 216 -13.32 8.64 5.73
N GLY A 217 -14.16 8.17 6.66
CA GLY A 217 -15.61 8.07 6.48
C GLY A 217 -16.37 9.39 6.60
N ALA A 218 -15.77 10.42 7.21
CA ALA A 218 -16.41 11.72 7.41
C ALA A 218 -16.27 12.66 6.20
N GLU A 219 -15.27 12.47 5.37
CA GLU A 219 -15.10 13.20 4.11
C GLU A 219 -16.13 12.71 3.09
N ILE A 220 -17.28 13.44 3.05
CA ILE A 220 -18.42 13.17 2.15
C ILE A 220 -18.09 13.68 0.73
N ASN A 221 -16.91 13.48 0.23
CA ASN A 221 -16.62 13.71 -1.17
C ASN A 221 -16.91 12.46 -1.99
N SER A 222 -17.65 12.64 -3.01
CA SER A 222 -18.45 11.81 -3.90
C SER A 222 -17.87 10.48 -4.40
N ASP A 223 -16.61 10.21 -4.18
CA ASP A 223 -15.90 9.01 -4.65
C ASP A 223 -15.38 8.15 -3.49
N ASN A 224 -16.26 7.76 -2.55
CA ASN A 224 -15.88 6.78 -1.52
C ASN A 224 -15.49 5.47 -2.20
N ASP A 225 -14.23 5.38 -2.58
CA ASP A 225 -13.61 4.20 -3.13
C ASP A 225 -13.42 3.11 -2.08
N ASN A 226 -13.05 1.93 -2.52
CA ASN A 226 -12.49 0.93 -1.62
C ASN A 226 -11.35 1.58 -0.85
N ASN A 227 -11.28 1.37 0.46
CA ASN A 227 -10.25 1.97 1.28
C ASN A 227 -9.69 0.94 2.27
N THR A 228 -8.41 0.74 2.18
CA THR A 228 -7.69 -0.29 2.94
C THR A 228 -6.44 0.31 3.56
N ALA A 229 -6.20 -0.05 4.82
CA ALA A 229 -5.01 0.38 5.54
C ALA A 229 -4.49 -0.70 6.50
N VAL A 230 -3.19 -0.77 6.61
CA VAL A 230 -2.44 -1.56 7.60
C VAL A 230 -1.52 -0.60 8.35
N VAL A 231 -1.58 -0.64 9.68
CA VAL A 231 -0.68 0.11 10.57
C VAL A 231 0.16 -0.85 11.39
N ILE A 232 1.44 -0.50 11.58
CA ILE A 232 2.42 -1.33 12.30
C ILE A 232 3.23 -0.43 13.22
N ASN A 233 3.28 -0.76 14.51
CA ASN A 233 4.20 -0.16 15.46
C ASN A 233 5.30 -1.16 15.80
N ILE A 234 6.54 -0.71 15.77
CA ILE A 234 7.72 -1.51 16.11
C ILE A 234 8.16 -1.15 17.52
N LYS A 235 8.24 -2.14 18.39
CA LYS A 235 8.78 -1.99 19.75
C LYS A 235 10.09 -2.76 19.88
N GLU A 236 11.08 -2.10 20.45
CA GLU A 236 12.28 -2.80 20.92
C GLU A 236 11.86 -3.89 21.91
N GLY A 237 12.40 -5.10 21.77
CA GLY A 237 12.11 -6.23 22.63
C GLY A 237 12.97 -6.24 23.87
#